data_88ff69dfd4d7adf1266d0c1be8bf7cc7
#
_entry.id   88ff69dfd4d7adf1266d0c1be8bf7cc7
#
_cell.length_a   1.000
_cell.length_b   1.000
_cell.length_c   1.000
_cell.angle_alpha   90.00
_cell.angle_beta   90.00
_cell.angle_gamma   90.00
#
_symmetry.space_group_name_H-M   'P 1'
#
loop_
_entity.id
_entity.type
_entity.pdbx_description
1 polymer ?
#
loop_
_entity_poly.entity_id
_entity_poly.type
_entity_poly.pdbx_seq_one_letter_code
_entity_poly.pdbx_strand_id
1 'polypeptide(L)'
;LNNGIQLQCNDNKYLAADIFLPGGGTDQHVVESIPYNPPVSYNLGNSYASQLCNNDDRWGTVFSLNYGFPPDPNIPNFTFDFYGVTYPQAVIGANGLISFDYTNPNCFTQNPAAGCTFCQYTQEGSGPIPNTGRYRNCIMAPYYHINFSIGGDIYFQIIGEYPCRKMVLSYYQGPMFSCTSLLATHMCVLYETSNVIEFYLQNKPICTAWEDGLATLGIQNAAGNQGVTIPGYNNSVWGATNEAWRIKPVGELEYVMNWYKRSA
;
A
#
# COMPACT_ATOMS: atom_id res chain seq x y z
N LEU A 1 -24.97 -24.79 -1.07
CA LEU A 1 -24.27 -25.59 -2.09
C LEU A 1 -23.38 -24.64 -2.88
N ASN A 2 -22.17 -24.40 -2.34
CA ASN A 2 -21.15 -23.61 -3.02
C ASN A 2 -20.46 -24.51 -4.03
N ASN A 3 -20.83 -24.33 -5.30
CA ASN A 3 -19.96 -24.72 -6.36
C ASN A 3 -18.72 -23.84 -6.24
N GLY A 4 -17.60 -24.42 -5.80
CA GLY A 4 -16.35 -23.72 -5.69
C GLY A 4 -15.94 -23.20 -7.06
N ILE A 5 -16.14 -21.93 -7.30
CA ILE A 5 -15.56 -21.24 -8.43
C ILE A 5 -14.07 -21.16 -8.12
N GLN A 6 -13.27 -21.94 -8.84
CA GLN A 6 -11.83 -21.77 -8.83
C GLN A 6 -11.53 -20.44 -9.56
N LEU A 7 -11.30 -19.40 -8.77
CA LEU A 7 -10.81 -18.14 -9.29
C LEU A 7 -9.30 -18.28 -9.55
N GLN A 8 -8.91 -18.39 -10.82
CA GLN A 8 -7.51 -18.44 -11.23
C GLN A 8 -7.07 -17.05 -11.69
N CYS A 9 -6.24 -16.42 -10.89
CA CYS A 9 -5.52 -15.23 -11.33
C CYS A 9 -4.28 -15.67 -12.12
N ASN A 10 -4.25 -15.33 -13.43
CA ASN A 10 -3.29 -15.86 -14.42
C ASN A 10 -1.84 -15.43 -14.27
N ASP A 11 -1.41 -14.86 -13.18
CA ASP A 11 -0.02 -14.41 -13.00
C ASP A 11 0.87 -15.39 -12.23
N ASN A 12 0.50 -16.66 -12.16
CA ASN A 12 1.26 -17.79 -11.55
C ASN A 12 1.80 -17.53 -10.12
N LYS A 13 1.46 -16.40 -9.52
CA LYS A 13 1.94 -16.01 -8.18
C LYS A 13 1.04 -16.49 -7.07
N TYR A 14 -0.21 -16.78 -7.38
CA TYR A 14 -1.21 -17.21 -6.41
C TYR A 14 -1.86 -18.50 -6.88
N LEU A 15 -1.62 -19.57 -6.17
CA LEU A 15 -2.44 -20.77 -6.25
C LEU A 15 -3.85 -20.41 -5.76
N ALA A 16 -4.87 -21.13 -6.18
CA ALA A 16 -6.25 -20.96 -5.71
C ALA A 16 -6.40 -20.96 -4.17
N ALA A 17 -5.37 -21.42 -3.48
CA ALA A 17 -5.20 -21.38 -2.02
C ALA A 17 -4.96 -19.99 -1.43
N ASP A 18 -4.58 -19.01 -2.25
CA ASP A 18 -4.34 -17.62 -1.81
C ASP A 18 -5.59 -16.73 -1.98
N ILE A 19 -6.71 -17.30 -2.38
CA ILE A 19 -7.99 -16.59 -2.56
C ILE A 19 -8.74 -16.56 -1.24
N PHE A 20 -8.90 -15.37 -0.70
CA PHE A 20 -9.69 -15.12 0.49
C PHE A 20 -11.19 -15.27 0.21
N LEU A 21 -11.91 -15.99 1.06
CA LEU A 21 -13.36 -15.96 1.05
C LEU A 21 -13.84 -14.63 1.68
N PRO A 22 -14.78 -13.90 1.07
CA PRO A 22 -15.29 -12.66 1.62
C PRO A 22 -15.77 -12.85 3.06
N GLY A 23 -15.29 -12.03 3.98
CA GLY A 23 -15.70 -12.02 5.38
C GLY A 23 -14.72 -12.68 6.38
N GLY A 24 -13.59 -13.21 5.92
CA GLY A 24 -12.55 -13.80 6.77
C GLY A 24 -11.33 -12.91 7.01
N GLY A 25 -11.52 -11.63 7.27
CA GLY A 25 -10.40 -10.75 7.58
C GLY A 25 -9.65 -11.20 8.83
N THR A 26 -8.34 -11.36 8.76
CA THR A 26 -7.52 -11.69 9.92
C THR A 26 -6.70 -10.50 10.36
N ASP A 27 -6.45 -10.43 11.67
CA ASP A 27 -5.54 -9.44 12.26
C ASP A 27 -4.07 -9.84 12.13
N GLN A 28 -3.79 -11.03 11.61
CA GLN A 28 -2.43 -11.58 11.50
C GLN A 28 -1.94 -11.51 10.06
N HIS A 29 -0.67 -11.19 9.91
CA HIS A 29 0.00 -11.08 8.62
C HIS A 29 1.37 -11.76 8.65
N VAL A 30 1.77 -12.30 7.51
CA VAL A 30 3.09 -12.90 7.29
C VAL A 30 3.87 -12.04 6.30
N VAL A 31 5.18 -11.90 6.57
CA VAL A 31 6.13 -11.19 5.72
C VAL A 31 6.98 -12.20 4.95
N GLU A 32 7.13 -11.98 3.64
CA GLU A 32 7.93 -12.80 2.76
C GLU A 32 8.85 -11.92 1.89
N SER A 33 10.11 -12.32 1.70
CA SER A 33 10.93 -11.81 0.62
C SER A 33 10.51 -12.51 -0.68
N ILE A 34 10.32 -11.74 -1.75
CA ILE A 34 9.92 -12.26 -3.06
C ILE A 34 10.92 -11.83 -4.16
N PRO A 35 10.97 -12.51 -5.29
CA PRO A 35 11.78 -12.06 -6.43
C PRO A 35 11.36 -10.65 -6.87
N TYR A 36 12.37 -9.82 -7.16
CA TYR A 36 12.13 -8.48 -7.68
C TYR A 36 11.64 -8.56 -9.14
N ASN A 37 10.33 -8.47 -9.30
CA ASN A 37 9.66 -8.51 -10.60
C ASN A 37 8.37 -7.65 -10.53
N PRO A 38 8.48 -6.31 -10.61
CA PRO A 38 7.32 -5.43 -10.54
C PRO A 38 6.33 -5.73 -11.67
N PRO A 39 5.00 -5.67 -11.41
CA PRO A 39 3.98 -6.08 -12.37
C PRO A 39 3.89 -5.16 -13.61
N VAL A 40 4.35 -3.93 -13.48
CA VAL A 40 4.38 -2.91 -14.53
C VAL A 40 5.59 -2.00 -14.35
N SER A 41 5.85 -1.12 -15.32
CA SER A 41 6.89 -0.09 -15.17
C SER A 41 6.49 0.91 -14.08
N TYR A 42 7.47 1.60 -13.50
CA TYR A 42 7.22 2.62 -12.46
C TYR A 42 6.58 3.90 -13.03
N ASN A 43 6.88 4.26 -14.25
CA ASN A 43 6.23 5.36 -14.96
C ASN A 43 4.97 4.82 -15.65
N LEU A 44 3.81 5.02 -15.02
CA LEU A 44 2.51 4.52 -15.50
C LEU A 44 1.82 5.47 -16.49
N GLY A 45 2.38 6.66 -16.72
CA GLY A 45 1.79 7.66 -17.60
C GLY A 45 0.58 8.41 -17.03
N ASN A 46 0.07 8.03 -15.89
CA ASN A 46 -1.06 8.67 -15.19
C ASN A 46 -0.58 9.28 -13.88
N SER A 47 -0.29 10.57 -13.88
CA SER A 47 0.17 11.26 -12.68
C SER A 47 -0.97 11.48 -11.67
N TYR A 48 -0.71 11.15 -10.42
CA TYR A 48 -1.54 11.50 -9.27
C TYR A 48 -1.13 12.82 -8.64
N ALA A 49 0.00 13.37 -9.05
CA ALA A 49 0.63 14.57 -8.47
C ALA A 49 -0.30 15.80 -8.43
N SER A 50 -1.11 15.99 -9.47
CA SER A 50 -2.08 17.10 -9.52
C SER A 50 -3.13 17.05 -8.42
N GLN A 51 -3.37 15.86 -7.84
CA GLN A 51 -4.31 15.66 -6.74
C GLN A 51 -3.65 15.82 -5.37
N LEU A 52 -2.32 15.88 -5.33
CA LEU A 52 -1.54 16.05 -4.08
C LEU A 52 -1.19 17.52 -3.78
N CYS A 53 -1.59 18.47 -4.64
CA CYS A 53 -1.36 19.91 -4.44
C CYS A 53 0.01 20.26 -3.82
N ASN A 54 0.99 20.48 -4.67
CA ASN A 54 2.39 20.79 -4.33
C ASN A 54 3.25 19.65 -3.80
N ASN A 55 2.72 18.46 -3.58
CA ASN A 55 3.45 17.20 -3.48
C ASN A 55 4.54 17.12 -2.39
N ASP A 56 4.49 17.98 -1.38
CA ASP A 56 5.38 17.95 -0.22
C ASP A 56 4.53 17.91 1.04
N ASP A 57 4.74 16.89 1.88
CA ASP A 57 4.01 16.66 3.13
C ASP A 57 2.48 16.76 3.01
N ARG A 58 1.92 16.17 1.96
CA ARG A 58 0.50 16.29 1.65
C ARG A 58 -0.20 14.94 1.50
N TRP A 59 -1.44 14.92 1.93
CA TRP A 59 -2.38 13.89 1.57
C TRP A 59 -3.10 14.27 0.26
N GLY A 60 -3.35 13.30 -0.58
CA GLY A 60 -4.19 13.46 -1.76
C GLY A 60 -5.68 13.48 -1.45
N THR A 61 -6.49 13.54 -2.49
CA THR A 61 -7.94 13.33 -2.37
C THR A 61 -8.26 11.86 -2.10
N VAL A 62 -9.37 11.61 -1.41
CA VAL A 62 -9.91 10.25 -1.29
C VAL A 62 -10.26 9.73 -2.67
N PHE A 63 -9.82 8.53 -3.01
CA PHE A 63 -10.12 7.88 -4.27
C PHE A 63 -10.79 6.52 -4.06
N SER A 64 -11.61 6.13 -5.03
CA SER A 64 -12.21 4.80 -5.06
C SER A 64 -11.20 3.77 -5.54
N LEU A 65 -11.12 2.61 -4.87
CA LEU A 65 -10.34 1.48 -5.35
C LEU A 65 -10.90 0.89 -6.67
N ASN A 66 -12.09 1.30 -7.08
CA ASN A 66 -12.68 0.97 -8.38
C ASN A 66 -12.46 2.07 -9.43
N TYR A 67 -11.51 2.99 -9.22
CA TYR A 67 -11.25 4.10 -10.12
C TYR A 67 -10.87 3.63 -11.53
N GLY A 68 -11.50 4.25 -12.53
CA GLY A 68 -11.27 3.91 -13.94
C GLY A 68 -12.10 2.72 -14.46
N PHE A 69 -12.85 2.02 -13.61
CA PHE A 69 -13.78 0.99 -14.02
C PHE A 69 -15.22 1.52 -13.98
N PRO A 70 -15.95 1.48 -15.10
CA PRO A 70 -17.35 1.83 -15.09
C PRO A 70 -18.13 0.85 -14.21
N PRO A 71 -19.18 1.30 -13.53
CA PRO A 71 -20.04 0.39 -12.77
C PRO A 71 -20.62 -0.70 -13.67
N ASP A 72 -20.38 -1.95 -13.33
CA ASP A 72 -21.02 -3.11 -13.95
C ASP A 72 -21.82 -3.84 -12.86
N PRO A 73 -23.14 -4.02 -13.02
CA PRO A 73 -23.96 -4.69 -12.01
C PRO A 73 -23.59 -6.15 -11.78
N ASN A 74 -22.84 -6.76 -12.70
CA ASN A 74 -22.40 -8.15 -12.61
C ASN A 74 -20.99 -8.30 -12.02
N ILE A 75 -20.25 -7.20 -11.87
CA ILE A 75 -18.87 -7.21 -11.38
C ILE A 75 -18.80 -6.39 -10.09
N PRO A 76 -18.47 -6.99 -8.94
CA PRO A 76 -18.29 -6.24 -7.69
C PRO A 76 -17.25 -5.14 -7.83
N ASN A 77 -17.45 -4.04 -7.10
CA ASN A 77 -16.43 -3.02 -6.99
C ASN A 77 -15.18 -3.58 -6.31
N PHE A 78 -14.02 -3.11 -6.73
CA PHE A 78 -12.78 -3.43 -6.03
C PHE A 78 -12.85 -2.87 -4.59
N THR A 79 -12.70 -3.74 -3.63
CA THR A 79 -12.53 -3.42 -2.21
C THR A 79 -11.27 -4.11 -1.70
N PHE A 80 -10.74 -3.63 -0.59
CA PHE A 80 -9.56 -4.20 0.05
C PHE A 80 -9.84 -4.43 1.53
N ASP A 81 -9.63 -5.67 2.00
CA ASP A 81 -9.77 -6.01 3.40
C ASP A 81 -8.45 -5.76 4.13
N PHE A 82 -8.49 -4.90 5.14
CA PHE A 82 -7.33 -4.51 5.91
C PHE A 82 -7.63 -4.65 7.40
N TYR A 83 -6.92 -5.54 8.08
CA TYR A 83 -7.17 -5.90 9.48
C TYR A 83 -8.65 -6.21 9.78
N GLY A 84 -9.29 -7.01 8.91
CA GLY A 84 -10.67 -7.46 9.07
C GLY A 84 -11.76 -6.45 8.73
N VAL A 85 -11.40 -5.29 8.18
CA VAL A 85 -12.34 -4.27 7.72
C VAL A 85 -12.21 -4.08 6.22
N THR A 86 -13.34 -4.08 5.51
CA THR A 86 -13.40 -3.88 4.06
C THR A 86 -13.47 -2.41 3.71
N TYR A 87 -12.55 -1.94 2.88
CA TYR A 87 -12.45 -0.56 2.43
C TYR A 87 -12.67 -0.43 0.92
N PRO A 88 -13.63 0.40 0.48
CA PRO A 88 -13.84 0.72 -0.94
C PRO A 88 -12.99 1.90 -1.42
N GLN A 89 -12.34 2.61 -0.52
CA GLN A 89 -11.63 3.85 -0.77
C GLN A 89 -10.34 3.91 0.05
N ALA A 90 -9.41 4.73 -0.41
CA ALA A 90 -8.17 5.04 0.30
C ALA A 90 -7.72 6.48 0.01
N VAL A 91 -6.67 6.90 0.69
CA VAL A 91 -5.97 8.16 0.41
C VAL A 91 -4.47 7.93 0.39
N ILE A 92 -3.78 8.62 -0.51
CA ILE A 92 -2.33 8.51 -0.71
C ILE A 92 -1.65 9.74 -0.11
N GLY A 93 -0.58 9.52 0.65
CA GLY A 93 0.32 10.57 1.14
C GLY A 93 1.59 10.65 0.32
N ALA A 94 2.13 11.88 0.15
CA ALA A 94 3.34 12.14 -0.63
C ALA A 94 4.57 11.40 -0.09
N ASN A 95 4.63 11.16 1.22
CA ASN A 95 5.75 10.50 1.88
C ASN A 95 5.62 8.95 1.97
N GLY A 96 4.96 8.32 0.99
CA GLY A 96 4.89 6.86 0.92
C GLY A 96 3.81 6.22 1.79
N LEU A 97 2.74 6.92 2.08
CA LEU A 97 1.62 6.41 2.88
C LEU A 97 0.41 6.10 2.02
N ILE A 98 -0.27 4.99 2.32
CA ILE A 98 -1.62 4.69 1.86
C ILE A 98 -2.47 4.50 3.12
N SER A 99 -3.52 5.29 3.28
CA SER A 99 -4.36 5.19 4.46
C SER A 99 -5.80 4.87 4.11
N PHE A 100 -6.39 4.02 4.94
CA PHE A 100 -7.81 3.69 4.92
C PHE A 100 -8.62 4.50 5.94
N ASP A 101 -7.96 5.38 6.71
CA ASP A 101 -8.62 6.29 7.66
C ASP A 101 -8.95 7.64 7.02
N TYR A 102 -9.68 7.60 5.90
CA TYR A 102 -10.06 8.79 5.13
C TYR A 102 -11.23 9.57 5.71
N THR A 103 -11.84 9.08 6.78
CA THR A 103 -12.91 9.78 7.50
C THR A 103 -12.46 10.45 8.78
N ASN A 104 -11.22 10.21 9.20
CA ASN A 104 -10.68 10.74 10.46
C ASN A 104 -10.28 12.21 10.30
N PRO A 105 -11.00 13.14 10.94
CA PRO A 105 -10.68 14.55 10.86
C PRO A 105 -9.27 14.93 11.34
N ASN A 106 -8.66 14.15 12.19
CA ASN A 106 -7.34 14.45 12.75
C ASN A 106 -6.17 14.08 11.81
N CYS A 107 -6.41 13.20 10.84
CA CYS A 107 -5.39 12.78 9.88
C CYS A 107 -5.51 13.47 8.53
N PHE A 108 -6.74 13.79 8.10
CA PHE A 108 -6.99 14.16 6.71
C PHE A 108 -7.72 15.46 6.53
N THR A 109 -8.22 16.03 7.59
CA THR A 109 -9.15 17.06 7.36
C THR A 109 -8.63 18.42 7.61
N GLN A 110 -8.41 18.98 6.51
CA GLN A 110 -9.18 20.23 6.38
C GLN A 110 -9.92 20.17 5.05
N ASN A 111 -11.10 19.54 5.08
CA ASN A 111 -12.08 19.58 4.02
C ASN A 111 -11.67 18.93 2.69
N PRO A 112 -11.83 17.61 2.51
CA PRO A 112 -11.61 16.92 1.24
C PRO A 112 -12.55 17.39 0.12
N ALA A 113 -13.68 18.06 0.44
CA ALA A 113 -14.62 18.61 -0.53
C ALA A 113 -14.15 19.94 -1.16
N ALA A 114 -13.11 20.56 -0.66
CA ALA A 114 -12.64 21.87 -1.09
C ALA A 114 -11.41 21.85 -2.03
N GLY A 115 -11.25 20.79 -2.79
CA GLY A 115 -10.12 20.67 -3.73
C GLY A 115 -8.78 20.44 -3.01
N CYS A 116 -7.74 21.18 -3.30
CA CYS A 116 -6.40 20.97 -2.76
C CYS A 116 -6.22 21.27 -1.27
N THR A 117 -7.21 21.03 -0.42
CA THR A 117 -7.10 21.21 1.03
C THR A 117 -6.73 19.90 1.69
N PHE A 118 -5.46 19.71 1.99
CA PHE A 118 -4.94 18.49 2.58
C PHE A 118 -4.43 18.72 3.98
N CYS A 119 -4.51 17.69 4.83
CA CYS A 119 -3.72 17.67 6.03
C CYS A 119 -2.25 17.67 5.64
N GLN A 120 -1.57 18.70 6.01
CA GLN A 120 -0.13 18.68 6.07
C GLN A 120 0.28 17.75 7.19
N TYR A 121 1.20 16.84 6.94
CA TYR A 121 1.78 16.01 7.98
C TYR A 121 3.29 16.21 8.03
N THR A 122 3.82 16.18 9.23
CA THR A 122 5.26 16.23 9.48
C THR A 122 5.72 14.84 9.91
N GLN A 123 6.94 14.48 9.60
CA GLN A 123 7.51 13.21 10.05
C GLN A 123 7.88 13.19 11.52
N GLU A 124 7.93 14.33 12.14
CA GLU A 124 8.33 14.45 13.54
C GLU A 124 7.58 13.49 14.45
N GLY A 125 8.32 12.58 15.06
CA GLY A 125 7.82 11.64 16.05
C GLY A 125 7.00 10.48 15.46
N SER A 126 7.26 10.07 14.20
CA SER A 126 6.62 8.86 13.64
C SER A 126 6.92 7.63 14.49
N GLY A 127 8.17 7.44 14.90
CA GLY A 127 8.58 6.30 15.71
C GLY A 127 8.34 4.94 15.05
N PRO A 128 8.74 3.86 15.71
CA PRO A 128 8.46 2.52 15.20
C PRO A 128 6.97 2.19 15.31
N ILE A 129 6.47 1.34 14.42
CA ILE A 129 5.14 0.76 14.52
C ILE A 129 5.18 -0.63 15.19
N PRO A 130 4.13 -1.04 15.92
CA PRO A 130 2.86 -0.34 16.12
C PRO A 130 2.98 0.91 16.98
N ASN A 131 2.19 1.94 16.65
CA ASN A 131 2.21 3.25 17.32
C ASN A 131 0.80 3.85 17.32
N THR A 132 0.26 4.15 18.50
CA THR A 132 -1.08 4.73 18.66
C THR A 132 -1.14 6.23 18.36
N GLY A 133 0.01 6.88 18.23
CA GLY A 133 0.10 8.33 18.11
C GLY A 133 -0.18 8.87 16.72
N ARG A 134 0.25 8.17 15.65
CA ARG A 134 0.17 8.70 14.27
C ARG A 134 -0.02 7.59 13.23
N TYR A 135 -0.56 7.99 12.05
CA TYR A 135 -0.65 7.19 10.83
C TYR A 135 -1.21 5.79 11.05
N ARG A 136 -2.32 5.74 11.76
CA ARG A 136 -3.06 4.50 11.97
C ARG A 136 -3.83 4.11 10.73
N ASN A 137 -4.21 2.84 10.65
CA ASN A 137 -4.98 2.28 9.54
C ASN A 137 -4.31 2.52 8.19
N CYS A 138 -3.01 2.27 8.10
CA CYS A 138 -2.22 2.62 6.94
C CYS A 138 -1.15 1.58 6.57
N ILE A 139 -0.77 1.67 5.30
CA ILE A 139 0.38 1.01 4.69
C ILE A 139 1.49 2.05 4.56
N MET A 140 2.69 1.72 5.04
CA MET A 140 3.93 2.48 4.87
C MET A 140 4.74 1.84 3.74
N ALA A 141 4.81 2.48 2.57
CA ALA A 141 5.17 1.85 1.30
C ALA A 141 6.41 2.35 0.53
N PRO A 142 7.59 2.63 1.13
CA PRO A 142 7.95 2.93 2.52
C PRO A 142 7.61 4.35 2.95
N TYR A 143 7.51 4.59 4.27
CA TYR A 143 7.29 5.89 4.85
C TYR A 143 8.63 6.57 5.21
N TYR A 144 8.94 7.69 4.55
CA TYR A 144 10.08 8.57 4.77
C TYR A 144 9.85 9.86 3.97
N HIS A 145 10.66 10.90 4.20
CA HIS A 145 10.42 12.21 3.63
C HIS A 145 10.87 12.33 2.16
N ILE A 146 9.90 12.47 1.25
CA ILE A 146 10.08 12.66 -0.19
C ILE A 146 9.42 13.98 -0.60
N ASN A 147 10.11 14.78 -1.38
CA ASN A 147 9.58 16.07 -1.85
C ASN A 147 9.30 16.05 -3.36
N PHE A 148 8.07 15.73 -3.74
CA PHE A 148 7.64 15.74 -5.14
C PHE A 148 7.38 17.15 -5.70
N SER A 149 7.46 18.22 -4.88
CA SER A 149 7.31 19.57 -5.38
C SER A 149 8.48 20.03 -6.27
N ILE A 150 9.60 19.32 -6.20
CA ILE A 150 10.83 19.64 -6.93
C ILE A 150 11.20 18.65 -8.02
N GLY A 151 10.45 17.57 -8.19
CA GLY A 151 10.68 16.56 -9.23
C GLY A 151 10.09 15.21 -8.90
N GLY A 152 10.14 14.31 -9.88
CA GLY A 152 9.49 13.00 -9.78
C GLY A 152 7.98 13.08 -9.89
N ASP A 153 7.32 11.95 -9.70
CA ASP A 153 5.86 11.89 -9.78
C ASP A 153 5.29 10.69 -9.01
N ILE A 154 4.00 10.78 -8.68
CA ILE A 154 3.25 9.67 -8.10
C ILE A 154 2.23 9.22 -9.11
N TYR A 155 2.30 7.95 -9.48
CA TYR A 155 1.41 7.32 -10.42
C TYR A 155 0.50 6.33 -9.73
N PHE A 156 -0.73 6.24 -10.21
CA PHE A 156 -1.74 5.33 -9.71
C PHE A 156 -2.47 4.69 -10.87
N GLN A 157 -2.67 3.38 -10.81
CA GLN A 157 -3.42 2.63 -11.80
C GLN A 157 -4.05 1.38 -11.20
N ILE A 158 -5.24 1.02 -11.69
CA ILE A 158 -5.82 -0.31 -11.45
C ILE A 158 -5.67 -1.12 -12.72
N ILE A 159 -5.11 -2.32 -12.62
CA ILE A 159 -4.83 -3.22 -13.73
C ILE A 159 -5.47 -4.59 -13.50
N GLY A 160 -5.65 -5.34 -14.60
CA GLY A 160 -6.26 -6.67 -14.55
C GLY A 160 -7.79 -6.63 -14.55
N GLU A 161 -8.40 -7.78 -14.43
CA GLU A 161 -9.83 -7.98 -14.46
C GLU A 161 -10.32 -8.65 -13.17
N TYR A 162 -11.59 -8.40 -12.82
CA TYR A 162 -12.22 -9.10 -11.69
C TYR A 162 -12.14 -10.63 -11.86
N PRO A 163 -11.79 -11.37 -10.82
CA PRO A 163 -11.53 -10.97 -9.43
C PRO A 163 -10.05 -10.75 -9.10
N CYS A 164 -9.21 -10.54 -10.09
CA CYS A 164 -7.75 -10.48 -9.98
C CYS A 164 -7.19 -9.08 -10.26
N ARG A 165 -8.01 -8.04 -10.02
CA ARG A 165 -7.54 -6.66 -10.18
C ARG A 165 -6.44 -6.34 -9.17
N LYS A 166 -5.59 -5.41 -9.55
CA LYS A 166 -4.50 -4.91 -8.70
C LYS A 166 -4.52 -3.39 -8.71
N MET A 167 -4.48 -2.78 -7.56
CA MET A 167 -4.14 -1.38 -7.44
C MET A 167 -2.62 -1.25 -7.41
N VAL A 168 -2.06 -0.50 -8.34
CA VAL A 168 -0.63 -0.18 -8.40
C VAL A 168 -0.45 1.29 -8.06
N LEU A 169 0.38 1.57 -7.06
CA LEU A 169 0.83 2.89 -6.68
C LEU A 169 2.34 2.97 -6.84
N SER A 170 2.81 3.89 -7.66
CA SER A 170 4.23 4.08 -7.94
C SER A 170 4.69 5.47 -7.54
N TYR A 171 5.72 5.54 -6.72
CA TYR A 171 6.49 6.73 -6.42
C TYR A 171 7.74 6.71 -7.31
N TYR A 172 7.78 7.57 -8.32
CA TYR A 172 8.77 7.52 -9.37
C TYR A 172 9.72 8.71 -9.33
N GLN A 173 11.02 8.42 -9.15
CA GLN A 173 12.10 9.40 -9.13
C GLN A 173 11.86 10.58 -8.16
N GLY A 174 11.20 10.31 -7.02
CA GLY A 174 10.94 11.30 -5.99
C GLY A 174 12.24 11.75 -5.32
N PRO A 175 12.57 13.06 -5.34
CA PRO A 175 13.73 13.58 -4.63
C PRO A 175 13.55 13.43 -3.12
N MET A 176 14.58 12.96 -2.43
CA MET A 176 14.54 12.92 -0.96
C MET A 176 14.66 14.34 -0.40
N PHE A 177 13.89 14.63 0.64
CA PHE A 177 14.00 15.90 1.33
C PHE A 177 15.42 16.10 1.88
N SER A 178 15.98 17.30 1.77
CA SER A 178 17.36 17.64 2.13
C SER A 178 18.48 16.93 1.36
N CYS A 179 18.18 15.89 0.54
CA CYS A 179 19.14 15.19 -0.30
C CYS A 179 18.60 15.10 -1.74
N THR A 180 18.33 16.23 -2.35
CA THR A 180 17.53 16.33 -3.59
C THR A 180 18.14 15.69 -4.82
N SER A 181 19.43 15.36 -4.79
CA SER A 181 20.10 14.56 -5.84
C SER A 181 19.86 13.05 -5.70
N LEU A 182 19.36 12.61 -4.54
CA LEU A 182 19.00 11.21 -4.29
C LEU A 182 17.55 10.99 -4.67
N LEU A 183 17.32 10.24 -5.73
CA LEU A 183 15.99 9.96 -6.26
C LEU A 183 15.52 8.58 -5.81
N ALA A 184 14.34 8.53 -5.23
CA ALA A 184 13.72 7.29 -4.81
C ALA A 184 12.70 6.80 -5.85
N THR A 185 12.64 5.49 -6.05
CA THR A 185 11.65 4.84 -6.91
C THR A 185 11.19 3.54 -6.28
N HIS A 186 9.90 3.49 -5.94
CA HIS A 186 9.30 2.30 -5.34
C HIS A 186 7.82 2.19 -5.71
N MET A 187 7.26 1.00 -5.52
CA MET A 187 5.89 0.67 -5.89
C MET A 187 5.24 -0.13 -4.77
N CYS A 188 3.97 0.14 -4.52
CA CYS A 188 3.09 -0.68 -3.70
C CYS A 188 1.96 -1.23 -4.54
N VAL A 189 1.66 -2.52 -4.37
CA VAL A 189 0.61 -3.22 -5.11
C VAL A 189 -0.36 -3.85 -4.13
N LEU A 190 -1.65 -3.51 -4.25
CA LEU A 190 -2.72 -4.15 -3.49
C LEU A 190 -3.48 -5.10 -4.41
N TYR A 191 -3.63 -6.33 -3.98
CA TYR A 191 -4.30 -7.38 -4.74
C TYR A 191 -5.74 -7.53 -4.28
N GLU A 192 -6.69 -7.38 -5.21
CA GLU A 192 -8.09 -7.69 -4.99
C GLU A 192 -8.26 -9.15 -4.54
N THR A 193 -9.25 -9.45 -3.75
CA THR A 193 -9.63 -10.79 -3.27
C THR A 193 -8.64 -11.41 -2.28
N SER A 194 -7.35 -11.42 -2.58
CA SER A 194 -6.33 -12.00 -1.69
C SER A 194 -5.89 -11.07 -0.58
N ASN A 195 -6.15 -9.77 -0.71
CA ASN A 195 -5.71 -8.71 0.21
C ASN A 195 -4.19 -8.73 0.50
N VAL A 196 -3.44 -9.25 -0.45
CA VAL A 196 -1.97 -9.26 -0.41
C VAL A 196 -1.46 -7.86 -0.74
N ILE A 197 -0.39 -7.47 -0.07
CA ILE A 197 0.35 -6.23 -0.32
C ILE A 197 1.75 -6.61 -0.77
N GLU A 198 2.18 -6.09 -1.91
CA GLU A 198 3.57 -6.23 -2.37
C GLU A 198 4.25 -4.87 -2.47
N PHE A 199 5.52 -4.86 -2.12
CA PHE A 199 6.39 -3.71 -2.24
C PHE A 199 7.53 -4.04 -3.19
N TYR A 200 7.80 -3.15 -4.13
CA TYR A 200 8.91 -3.25 -5.07
C TYR A 200 9.77 -2.00 -4.94
N LEU A 201 10.98 -2.17 -4.45
CA LEU A 201 11.93 -1.09 -4.18
C LEU A 201 13.00 -1.09 -5.28
N GLN A 202 12.81 -0.30 -6.34
CA GLN A 202 13.83 -0.16 -7.37
C GLN A 202 15.06 0.55 -6.80
N ASN A 203 14.82 1.64 -6.10
CA ASN A 203 15.84 2.39 -5.42
C ASN A 203 15.24 3.18 -4.25
N LYS A 204 15.68 2.90 -3.04
CA LYS A 204 15.42 3.72 -1.86
C LYS A 204 16.76 4.10 -1.26
N PRO A 205 17.31 5.30 -1.58
CA PRO A 205 18.56 5.76 -1.02
C PRO A 205 18.42 6.15 0.46
N ILE A 206 19.56 6.40 1.10
CA ILE A 206 19.64 6.88 2.49
C ILE A 206 19.98 8.36 2.47
N CYS A 207 19.17 9.21 3.11
CA CYS A 207 19.44 10.62 3.35
C CYS A 207 19.56 10.87 4.85
N THR A 208 20.77 10.94 5.36
CA THR A 208 21.02 11.20 6.80
C THR A 208 20.96 12.67 7.16
N ALA A 209 20.85 13.56 6.17
CA ALA A 209 20.72 15.00 6.41
C ALA A 209 19.33 15.40 6.94
N TRP A 210 18.39 14.50 6.97
CA TRP A 210 17.04 14.68 7.51
C TRP A 210 16.59 13.46 8.31
N GLU A 211 16.10 13.68 9.52
CA GLU A 211 15.62 12.64 10.44
C GLU A 211 16.55 11.41 10.52
N ASP A 212 17.86 11.64 10.50
CA ASP A 212 18.90 10.61 10.55
C ASP A 212 18.77 9.50 9.47
N GLY A 213 17.93 9.71 8.43
CA GLY A 213 17.68 8.74 7.38
C GLY A 213 16.72 7.62 7.77
N LEU A 214 15.96 7.81 8.85
CA LEU A 214 14.97 6.83 9.32
C LEU A 214 13.85 6.61 8.30
N ALA A 215 13.39 5.37 8.20
CA ALA A 215 12.27 4.98 7.36
C ALA A 215 11.57 3.74 7.90
N THR A 216 10.29 3.57 7.54
CA THR A 216 9.50 2.40 7.91
C THR A 216 8.84 1.77 6.68
N LEU A 217 8.91 0.44 6.57
CA LEU A 217 8.20 -0.35 5.56
C LEU A 217 7.33 -1.38 6.26
N GLY A 218 6.01 -1.27 6.11
CA GLY A 218 5.09 -2.16 6.82
C GLY A 218 3.65 -1.68 6.82
N ILE A 219 2.86 -2.22 7.73
CA ILE A 219 1.43 -1.94 7.88
C ILE A 219 1.05 -1.79 9.35
N GLN A 220 0.02 -1.00 9.63
CA GLN A 220 -0.49 -0.78 10.98
C GLN A 220 -2.02 -0.66 10.98
N ASN A 221 -2.68 -1.27 11.98
CA ASN A 221 -4.13 -1.26 12.11
C ASN A 221 -4.70 0.10 12.57
N ALA A 222 -6.04 0.19 12.57
CA ALA A 222 -6.76 1.40 12.95
C ALA A 222 -6.57 1.80 14.43
N ALA A 223 -6.34 0.85 15.31
CA ALA A 223 -6.06 1.13 16.71
C ALA A 223 -4.60 1.57 16.96
N GLY A 224 -3.69 1.30 16.03
CA GLY A 224 -2.26 1.58 16.17
C GLY A 224 -1.55 0.68 17.19
N ASN A 225 -2.17 -0.44 17.56
CA ASN A 225 -1.66 -1.38 18.53
C ASN A 225 -1.20 -2.71 17.93
N GLN A 226 -1.44 -2.91 16.64
CA GLN A 226 -0.93 -4.02 15.85
C GLN A 226 -0.25 -3.47 14.60
N GLY A 227 0.92 -3.98 14.30
CA GLY A 227 1.69 -3.62 13.12
C GLY A 227 2.61 -4.74 12.70
N VAL A 228 2.88 -4.80 11.41
CA VAL A 228 3.81 -5.74 10.80
C VAL A 228 4.79 -4.97 9.93
N THR A 229 6.07 -5.18 10.12
CA THR A 229 7.13 -4.52 9.34
C THR A 229 8.03 -5.54 8.68
N ILE A 230 8.65 -5.12 7.60
CA ILE A 230 9.76 -5.87 7.02
C ILE A 230 10.91 -5.90 8.06
N PRO A 231 11.52 -7.06 8.30
CA PRO A 231 12.61 -7.18 9.27
C PRO A 231 13.74 -6.18 9.01
N GLY A 232 14.08 -5.37 10.01
CA GLY A 232 15.09 -4.32 9.90
C GLY A 232 14.60 -2.97 9.35
N TYR A 233 13.33 -2.85 8.91
CA TYR A 233 12.79 -1.65 8.25
C TYR A 233 11.73 -0.94 9.09
N ASN A 234 11.87 -0.93 10.39
CA ASN A 234 10.95 -0.26 11.31
C ASN A 234 11.62 0.91 12.02
N ASN A 235 11.38 2.13 11.54
CA ASN A 235 11.98 3.36 12.05
C ASN A 235 13.51 3.22 12.21
N SER A 236 14.14 2.78 11.15
CA SER A 236 15.58 2.48 11.09
C SER A 236 16.21 3.07 9.84
N VAL A 237 17.54 3.17 9.84
CA VAL A 237 18.32 3.63 8.70
C VAL A 237 18.56 2.45 7.76
N TRP A 238 17.99 2.51 6.55
CA TRP A 238 18.16 1.46 5.54
C TRP A 238 18.03 2.02 4.12
N GLY A 239 18.69 1.36 3.20
CA GLY A 239 18.54 1.56 1.77
C GLY A 239 18.22 0.24 1.09
N ALA A 240 17.62 0.31 -0.11
CA ALA A 240 17.26 -0.87 -0.89
C ALA A 240 17.48 -0.62 -2.38
N THR A 241 17.87 -1.66 -3.12
CA THR A 241 18.01 -1.64 -4.57
C THR A 241 17.55 -2.98 -5.15
N ASN A 242 16.52 -2.94 -6.02
CA ASN A 242 15.94 -4.11 -6.66
C ASN A 242 15.51 -5.18 -5.63
N GLU A 243 14.82 -4.75 -4.61
CA GLU A 243 14.29 -5.56 -3.52
C GLU A 243 12.78 -5.64 -3.58
N ALA A 244 12.21 -6.78 -3.21
CA ALA A 244 10.76 -6.93 -3.17
C ALA A 244 10.30 -7.75 -1.96
N TRP A 245 9.18 -7.33 -1.40
CA TRP A 245 8.59 -7.89 -0.19
C TRP A 245 7.09 -8.05 -0.34
N ARG A 246 6.54 -9.04 0.35
CA ARG A 246 5.13 -9.31 0.41
C ARG A 246 4.67 -9.38 1.85
N ILE A 247 3.54 -8.74 2.13
CA ILE A 247 2.76 -8.92 3.35
C ILE A 247 1.44 -9.55 2.93
N LYS A 248 1.12 -10.71 3.50
CA LYS A 248 -0.15 -11.40 3.25
C LYS A 248 -0.89 -11.65 4.55
N PRO A 249 -2.23 -11.51 4.58
CA PRO A 249 -3.01 -11.89 5.74
C PRO A 249 -2.90 -13.41 5.96
N VAL A 250 -2.85 -13.82 7.23
CA VAL A 250 -2.94 -15.23 7.62
C VAL A 250 -4.41 -15.54 7.85
N GLY A 251 -4.98 -16.43 7.08
CA GLY A 251 -6.39 -16.78 7.18
C GLY A 251 -6.61 -18.29 7.20
N GLU A 252 -7.86 -18.69 7.16
CA GLU A 252 -8.31 -20.09 7.18
C GLU A 252 -7.76 -20.96 6.01
N LEU A 253 -6.97 -20.38 5.11
CA LEU A 253 -6.38 -21.05 3.96
C LEU A 253 -5.45 -22.22 4.33
N GLU A 254 -4.76 -22.15 5.46
CA GLU A 254 -3.99 -23.30 5.94
C GLU A 254 -4.88 -24.53 6.24
N TYR A 255 -6.12 -24.30 6.68
CA TYR A 255 -7.09 -25.37 6.92
C TYR A 255 -7.58 -26.00 5.62
N VAL A 256 -7.83 -25.21 4.59
CA VAL A 256 -8.29 -25.72 3.28
C VAL A 256 -7.19 -26.52 2.58
N MET A 257 -5.94 -26.06 2.61
CA MET A 257 -4.80 -26.79 2.04
C MET A 257 -4.54 -28.13 2.74
N ASN A 258 -4.66 -28.18 4.06
CA ASN A 258 -4.51 -29.41 4.83
C ASN A 258 -5.66 -30.41 4.56
N TRP A 259 -6.84 -29.92 4.24
CA TRP A 259 -7.99 -30.79 3.91
C TRP A 259 -7.80 -31.47 2.54
N TYR A 260 -7.35 -30.76 1.52
CA TYR A 260 -7.05 -31.33 0.20
C TYR A 260 -5.89 -32.34 0.21
N LYS A 261 -4.89 -32.13 1.05
CA LYS A 261 -3.78 -33.09 1.23
C LYS A 261 -4.19 -34.39 1.93
N ARG A 262 -5.31 -34.39 2.67
CA ARG A 262 -5.81 -35.60 3.37
C ARG A 262 -6.78 -36.43 2.54
N SER A 263 -7.31 -35.92 1.45
CA SER A 263 -8.28 -36.62 0.58
C SER A 263 -7.68 -37.12 -0.73
N ALA A 264 -6.38 -37.00 -0.93
CA ALA A 264 -5.59 -37.60 -2.00
C ALA A 264 -4.75 -38.76 -1.45
#